data_21ce3908169f09539e854c67719fd93c
#
_entry.id   21ce3908169f09539e854c67719fd93c
#
_cell.length_a   1.000
_cell.length_b   1.000
_cell.length_c   1.000
_cell.angle_alpha   90.00
_cell.angle_beta   90.00
_cell.angle_gamma   90.00
#
_symmetry.space_group_name_H-M   'P 1'
#
loop_
_entity.id
_entity.type
_entity.pdbx_description
1 polymer ?
#
loop_
_entity_poly.entity_id
_entity_poly.type
_entity_poly.pdbx_seq_one_letter_code
_entity_poly.pdbx_strand_id
1 'polypeptide(L)'
;VLEHAENYDLYGVWGDCAVFQVRETAEGAPDFADWAAQQPEEASWDEYERLYIRYRILSRDLRTGEETTIVDGSEPFVWSADPHRSWGKYAVYQVGRSVYVYDMETQETKKLFTHEQERKFYNYLLLDGHAIVLCGSEDACNAWAVDLADGSVIELDTRGGNVMPFSAHYECDGYFAGLLSNSPGNYELCHISKEDFYRSNYDGVFH
;
A
#
# COMPACT_ATOMS: atom_id res chain seq x y z
N VAL A 1 -1.02 -12.74 23.77
CA VAL A 1 0.15 -11.85 23.90
C VAL A 1 1.14 -12.32 22.86
N LEU A 2 1.47 -11.46 21.88
CA LEU A 2 2.46 -11.74 20.86
C LEU A 2 3.85 -11.73 21.55
N GLU A 3 4.52 -12.86 21.59
CA GLU A 3 5.82 -12.98 22.31
C GLU A 3 6.98 -12.22 21.63
N HIS A 4 6.78 -11.78 20.36
CA HIS A 4 7.77 -11.03 19.56
C HIS A 4 7.10 -9.87 18.81
N ALA A 5 6.58 -8.87 19.53
CA ALA A 5 5.86 -7.74 18.96
C ALA A 5 6.70 -6.88 17.98
N GLU A 6 8.03 -6.96 18.05
CA GLU A 6 8.94 -6.13 17.25
C GLU A 6 8.96 -6.46 15.75
N ASN A 7 8.45 -7.64 15.36
CA ASN A 7 8.46 -8.11 13.97
C ASN A 7 7.07 -8.18 13.33
N TYR A 8 6.04 -7.68 14.03
CA TYR A 8 4.66 -7.74 13.58
C TYR A 8 4.11 -6.35 13.32
N ASP A 9 3.68 -6.12 12.10
CA ASP A 9 2.94 -4.93 11.70
C ASP A 9 1.47 -5.27 11.52
N LEU A 10 0.59 -4.63 12.30
CA LEU A 10 -0.85 -4.82 12.19
C LEU A 10 -1.39 -4.14 10.93
N TYR A 11 -2.05 -4.90 10.06
CA TYR A 11 -2.77 -4.37 8.91
C TYR A 11 -4.16 -3.89 9.28
N GLY A 12 -4.92 -4.71 9.99
CA GLY A 12 -6.27 -4.36 10.41
C GLY A 12 -6.92 -5.43 11.25
N VAL A 13 -8.07 -5.07 11.80
CA VAL A 13 -8.94 -5.96 12.58
C VAL A 13 -10.37 -5.79 12.12
N TRP A 14 -11.06 -6.92 11.90
CA TRP A 14 -12.49 -6.96 11.62
C TRP A 14 -13.14 -8.14 12.33
N GLY A 15 -14.11 -7.87 13.19
CA GLY A 15 -14.69 -8.90 14.05
C GLY A 15 -13.62 -9.60 14.90
N ASP A 16 -13.53 -10.91 14.77
CA ASP A 16 -12.53 -11.74 15.46
C ASP A 16 -11.29 -12.04 14.60
N CYS A 17 -11.16 -11.44 13.43
CA CYS A 17 -10.01 -11.62 12.53
C CYS A 17 -9.06 -10.43 12.60
N ALA A 18 -7.78 -10.71 12.76
CA ALA A 18 -6.71 -9.70 12.63
C ALA A 18 -5.71 -10.13 11.55
N VAL A 19 -5.23 -9.16 10.75
CA VAL A 19 -4.24 -9.40 9.69
C VAL A 19 -2.95 -8.68 10.04
N PHE A 20 -1.83 -9.38 9.91
CA PHE A 20 -0.49 -8.90 10.25
C PHE A 20 0.48 -9.14 9.11
N GLN A 21 1.43 -8.23 8.96
CA GLN A 21 2.68 -8.53 8.28
C GLN A 21 3.71 -8.98 9.31
N VAL A 22 4.44 -10.04 8.98
CA VAL A 22 5.56 -10.54 9.78
C VAL A 22 6.83 -10.36 8.95
N ARG A 23 7.80 -9.70 9.54
CA ARG A 23 9.14 -9.55 8.97
C ARG A 23 10.06 -10.60 9.56
N GLU A 24 10.68 -11.41 8.70
CA GLU A 24 11.61 -12.47 9.10
C GLU A 24 12.97 -12.25 8.41
N THR A 25 14.04 -12.34 9.18
CA THR A 25 15.39 -12.37 8.62
C THR A 25 15.76 -13.81 8.28
N ALA A 26 16.33 -14.03 7.09
CA ALA A 26 16.75 -15.36 6.66
C ALA A 26 17.79 -15.95 7.65
N GLU A 27 17.68 -17.25 7.92
CA GLU A 27 18.63 -17.94 8.79
C GLU A 27 20.06 -17.81 8.24
N GLY A 28 20.98 -17.38 9.11
CA GLY A 28 22.38 -17.17 8.74
C GLY A 28 22.65 -15.86 8.00
N ALA A 29 21.67 -14.98 7.86
CA ALA A 29 21.91 -13.65 7.31
C ALA A 29 22.90 -12.88 8.18
N PRO A 30 23.90 -12.19 7.59
CA PRO A 30 24.78 -11.30 8.34
C PRO A 30 24.01 -10.07 8.80
N ASP A 31 24.48 -9.40 9.83
CA ASP A 31 24.00 -8.07 10.16
C ASP A 31 24.23 -7.11 8.99
N PHE A 32 23.33 -6.12 8.83
CA PHE A 32 23.42 -5.17 7.71
C PHE A 32 24.78 -4.46 7.65
N ALA A 33 25.32 -4.04 8.79
CA ALA A 33 26.61 -3.36 8.86
C ALA A 33 27.77 -4.25 8.39
N ASP A 34 27.76 -5.54 8.79
CA ASP A 34 28.77 -6.53 8.38
C ASP A 34 28.68 -6.86 6.90
N TRP A 35 27.44 -6.95 6.35
CA TRP A 35 27.21 -7.15 4.93
C TRP A 35 27.65 -5.93 4.12
N ALA A 36 27.25 -4.74 4.53
CA ALA A 36 27.57 -3.48 3.85
C ALA A 36 29.08 -3.24 3.76
N ALA A 37 29.83 -3.57 4.82
CA ALA A 37 31.28 -3.44 4.84
C ALA A 37 32.01 -4.32 3.80
N GLN A 38 31.34 -5.33 3.26
CA GLN A 38 31.89 -6.26 2.24
C GLN A 38 31.49 -5.88 0.82
N GLN A 39 30.64 -4.88 0.63
CA GLN A 39 30.21 -4.46 -0.70
C GLN A 39 31.25 -3.54 -1.35
N PRO A 40 31.49 -3.66 -2.70
CA PRO A 40 32.45 -2.82 -3.41
C PRO A 40 31.99 -1.38 -3.64
N GLU A 41 30.69 -1.15 -3.53
CA GLU A 41 30.01 0.13 -3.73
C GLU A 41 29.17 0.47 -2.48
N GLU A 42 28.58 1.66 -2.45
CA GLU A 42 27.70 2.07 -1.38
C GLU A 42 26.51 1.11 -1.26
N ALA A 43 26.50 0.32 -0.19
CA ALA A 43 25.48 -0.69 0.06
C ALA A 43 24.15 -0.05 0.40
N SER A 44 23.07 -0.46 -0.25
CA SER A 44 21.73 0.01 0.04
C SER A 44 20.98 -0.97 0.95
N TRP A 45 20.15 -0.42 1.85
CA TRP A 45 19.24 -1.23 2.65
C TRP A 45 18.28 -2.05 1.78
N ASP A 46 17.77 -1.49 0.67
CA ASP A 46 16.84 -2.16 -0.24
C ASP A 46 17.44 -3.44 -0.85
N GLU A 47 18.75 -3.42 -1.11
CA GLU A 47 19.44 -4.60 -1.64
C GLU A 47 19.61 -5.68 -0.58
N TYR A 48 20.01 -5.30 0.64
CA TYR A 48 20.08 -6.22 1.77
C TYR A 48 18.71 -6.83 2.08
N GLU A 49 17.68 -5.99 2.14
CA GLU A 49 16.30 -6.41 2.41
C GLU A 49 15.83 -7.45 1.38
N ARG A 50 16.05 -7.20 0.10
CA ARG A 50 15.71 -8.14 -0.97
C ARG A 50 16.42 -9.49 -0.84
N LEU A 51 17.66 -9.52 -0.34
CA LEU A 51 18.45 -10.74 -0.19
C LEU A 51 18.06 -11.53 1.06
N TYR A 52 17.85 -10.86 2.17
CA TYR A 52 17.82 -11.48 3.49
C TYR A 52 16.52 -11.31 4.27
N ILE A 53 15.61 -10.42 3.85
CA ILE A 53 14.35 -10.20 4.54
C ILE A 53 13.22 -10.87 3.77
N ARG A 54 12.31 -11.49 4.51
CA ARG A 54 11.08 -12.06 4.00
C ARG A 54 9.90 -11.45 4.73
N TYR A 55 8.85 -11.15 3.97
CA TYR A 55 7.61 -10.60 4.50
C TYR A 55 6.50 -11.61 4.30
N ARG A 56 5.92 -12.06 5.39
CA ARG A 56 4.74 -12.92 5.38
C ARG A 56 3.52 -12.10 5.78
N ILE A 57 2.36 -12.45 5.25
CA ILE A 57 1.08 -11.91 5.71
C ILE A 57 0.29 -13.07 6.31
N LEU A 58 -0.16 -12.88 7.54
CA LEU A 58 -0.93 -13.85 8.31
C LEU A 58 -2.26 -13.25 8.70
N SER A 59 -3.32 -14.07 8.72
CA SER A 59 -4.52 -13.78 9.49
C SER A 59 -4.52 -14.60 10.77
N ARG A 60 -5.10 -14.03 11.84
CA ARG A 60 -5.28 -14.72 13.14
C ARG A 60 -6.71 -14.58 13.61
N ASP A 61 -7.33 -15.69 13.98
CA ASP A 61 -8.57 -15.69 14.76
C ASP A 61 -8.24 -15.28 16.20
N LEU A 62 -8.79 -14.17 16.66
CA LEU A 62 -8.50 -13.59 17.99
C LEU A 62 -9.12 -14.39 19.13
N ARG A 63 -10.11 -15.27 18.86
CA ARG A 63 -10.73 -16.12 19.89
C ARG A 63 -9.94 -17.41 20.11
N THR A 64 -9.50 -18.02 19.00
CA THR A 64 -8.81 -19.33 19.04
C THR A 64 -7.31 -19.18 19.06
N GLY A 65 -6.78 -18.07 18.53
CA GLY A 65 -5.36 -17.85 18.29
C GLY A 65 -4.82 -18.58 17.05
N GLU A 66 -5.69 -19.24 16.27
CA GLU A 66 -5.30 -19.94 15.06
C GLU A 66 -4.83 -18.97 13.98
N GLU A 67 -3.71 -19.30 13.34
CA GLU A 67 -3.13 -18.50 12.26
C GLU A 67 -3.26 -19.17 10.91
N THR A 68 -3.57 -18.37 9.89
CA THR A 68 -3.60 -18.78 8.49
C THR A 68 -2.63 -17.90 7.69
N THR A 69 -1.77 -18.55 6.90
CA THR A 69 -0.84 -17.82 6.01
C THR A 69 -1.58 -17.34 4.77
N ILE A 70 -1.57 -16.03 4.54
CA ILE A 70 -2.10 -15.37 3.32
C ILE A 70 -1.00 -15.26 2.28
N VAL A 71 0.20 -14.81 2.69
CA VAL A 71 1.41 -14.73 1.86
C VAL A 71 2.55 -15.39 2.62
N ASP A 72 3.25 -16.34 2.01
CA ASP A 72 4.25 -17.19 2.65
C ASP A 72 5.68 -16.62 2.65
N GLY A 73 5.90 -15.46 2.02
CA GLY A 73 7.20 -14.82 1.94
C GLY A 73 8.11 -15.38 0.83
N SER A 74 7.60 -16.25 -0.04
CA SER A 74 8.35 -16.76 -1.20
C SER A 74 8.56 -15.69 -2.29
N GLU A 75 7.66 -14.73 -2.36
CA GLU A 75 7.76 -13.59 -3.27
C GLU A 75 8.68 -12.49 -2.69
N PRO A 76 9.51 -11.87 -3.53
CA PRO A 76 10.59 -11.00 -3.06
C PRO A 76 10.12 -9.67 -2.45
N PHE A 77 8.87 -9.26 -2.66
CA PHE A 77 8.37 -7.98 -2.14
C PHE A 77 6.89 -8.04 -1.78
N VAL A 78 6.61 -7.80 -0.52
CA VAL A 78 5.26 -7.52 -0.01
C VAL A 78 5.27 -6.12 0.56
N TRP A 79 4.73 -5.15 -0.19
CA TRP A 79 4.57 -3.79 0.28
C TRP A 79 3.15 -3.58 0.82
N SER A 80 3.06 -2.79 1.86
CA SER A 80 1.78 -2.32 2.36
C SER A 80 1.69 -0.80 2.20
N ALA A 81 0.47 -0.30 2.06
CA ALA A 81 0.23 1.13 2.17
C ALA A 81 0.64 1.62 3.56
N ASP A 82 1.28 2.77 3.62
CA ASP A 82 1.55 3.46 4.86
C ASP A 82 0.69 4.74 4.89
N PRO A 83 -0.02 5.05 5.97
CA PRO A 83 -0.18 4.34 7.24
C PRO A 83 -1.40 3.39 7.31
N HIS A 84 -2.27 3.37 6.29
CA HIS A 84 -3.54 2.65 6.30
C HIS A 84 -3.47 1.39 5.42
N ARG A 85 -3.43 0.22 6.06
CA ARG A 85 -3.31 -1.07 5.39
C ARG A 85 -4.63 -1.82 5.28
N SER A 86 -5.70 -1.22 5.83
CA SER A 86 -7.05 -1.77 5.74
C SER A 86 -8.10 -0.69 5.64
N TRP A 87 -9.23 -1.06 5.01
CA TRP A 87 -10.46 -0.29 4.94
C TRP A 87 -11.62 -1.20 5.31
N GLY A 88 -12.29 -0.90 6.43
CA GLY A 88 -13.34 -1.77 6.94
C GLY A 88 -12.84 -3.21 7.10
N LYS A 89 -13.49 -4.17 6.45
CA LYS A 89 -13.13 -5.59 6.46
C LYS A 89 -12.00 -5.99 5.49
N TYR A 90 -11.50 -5.08 4.68
CA TYR A 90 -10.52 -5.34 3.63
C TYR A 90 -9.11 -4.98 4.08
N ALA A 91 -8.23 -5.98 4.16
CA ALA A 91 -6.78 -5.76 4.28
C ALA A 91 -6.15 -5.76 2.89
N VAL A 92 -5.37 -4.73 2.57
CA VAL A 92 -4.81 -4.53 1.22
C VAL A 92 -3.30 -4.66 1.28
N TYR A 93 -2.74 -5.36 0.31
CA TYR A 93 -1.30 -5.58 0.20
C TYR A 93 -0.87 -5.74 -1.26
N GLN A 94 0.42 -5.60 -1.50
CA GLN A 94 1.02 -5.76 -2.81
C GLN A 94 2.04 -6.89 -2.80
N VAL A 95 2.00 -7.73 -3.84
CA VAL A 95 3.03 -8.73 -4.13
C VAL A 95 3.50 -8.52 -5.57
N GLY A 96 4.78 -8.22 -5.74
CA GLY A 96 5.33 -7.88 -7.05
C GLY A 96 4.58 -6.70 -7.68
N ARG A 97 3.98 -6.93 -8.86
CA ARG A 97 3.23 -5.92 -9.63
C ARG A 97 1.72 -5.96 -9.40
N SER A 98 1.26 -6.70 -8.43
CA SER A 98 -0.16 -6.91 -8.21
C SER A 98 -0.60 -6.44 -6.83
N VAL A 99 -1.75 -5.76 -6.78
CA VAL A 99 -2.45 -5.39 -5.56
C VAL A 99 -3.51 -6.43 -5.26
N TYR A 100 -3.55 -6.87 -4.03
CA TYR A 100 -4.47 -7.87 -3.51
C TYR A 100 -5.28 -7.31 -2.37
N VAL A 101 -6.46 -7.86 -2.19
CA VAL A 101 -7.29 -7.66 -1.00
C VAL A 101 -7.56 -9.00 -0.33
N TYR A 102 -7.47 -9.00 0.99
CA TYR A 102 -7.95 -10.07 1.85
C TYR A 102 -9.21 -9.60 2.58
N ASP A 103 -10.34 -10.25 2.32
CA ASP A 103 -11.59 -10.00 3.03
C ASP A 103 -11.57 -10.74 4.37
N MET A 104 -11.42 -10.01 5.47
CA MET A 104 -11.35 -10.56 6.84
C MET A 104 -12.65 -11.22 7.31
N GLU A 105 -13.76 -10.94 6.65
CA GLU A 105 -15.06 -11.54 6.96
C GLU A 105 -15.21 -12.92 6.30
N THR A 106 -14.90 -13.02 5.00
CA THR A 106 -14.99 -14.28 4.23
C THR A 106 -13.71 -15.10 4.27
N GLN A 107 -12.59 -14.50 4.70
CA GLN A 107 -11.25 -15.08 4.71
C GLN A 107 -10.75 -15.46 3.30
N GLU A 108 -11.19 -14.72 2.29
CA GLU A 108 -10.81 -14.95 0.91
C GLU A 108 -9.86 -13.86 0.40
N THR A 109 -8.91 -14.28 -0.43
CA THR A 109 -7.99 -13.37 -1.13
C THR A 109 -8.46 -13.17 -2.56
N LYS A 110 -8.46 -11.91 -3.01
CA LYS A 110 -8.72 -11.54 -4.39
C LYS A 110 -7.60 -10.66 -4.92
N LYS A 111 -7.13 -10.96 -6.13
CA LYS A 111 -6.28 -10.04 -6.87
C LYS A 111 -7.15 -8.96 -7.48
N LEU A 112 -6.88 -7.70 -7.11
CA LEU A 112 -7.64 -6.54 -7.59
C LEU A 112 -7.07 -5.96 -8.88
N PHE A 113 -5.74 -5.79 -8.91
CA PHE A 113 -5.10 -5.01 -9.96
C PHE A 113 -3.70 -5.54 -10.26
N THR A 114 -3.27 -5.48 -11.51
CA THR A 114 -1.90 -5.78 -11.93
C THR A 114 -1.44 -4.72 -12.89
N HIS A 115 -0.30 -4.10 -12.61
CA HIS A 115 0.32 -3.15 -13.50
C HIS A 115 1.17 -3.88 -14.57
N GLU A 116 0.99 -3.52 -15.84
CA GLU A 116 1.67 -4.21 -16.94
C GLU A 116 3.15 -3.82 -17.10
N GLN A 117 3.52 -2.61 -16.68
CA GLN A 117 4.88 -2.10 -16.83
C GLN A 117 5.77 -2.49 -15.64
N GLU A 118 7.08 -2.72 -15.89
CA GLU A 118 8.09 -2.93 -14.84
C GLU A 118 8.43 -1.63 -14.09
N ARG A 119 7.43 -0.88 -13.69
CA ARG A 119 7.62 0.34 -12.92
C ARG A 119 7.35 0.06 -11.44
N LYS A 120 8.10 0.73 -10.57
CA LYS A 120 7.85 0.64 -9.12
C LYS A 120 6.47 1.22 -8.82
N PHE A 121 5.67 0.52 -8.02
CA PHE A 121 4.56 1.17 -7.34
C PHE A 121 5.16 2.12 -6.31
N TYR A 122 4.76 3.37 -6.33
CA TYR A 122 5.28 4.35 -5.38
C TYR A 122 4.46 4.38 -4.10
N ASN A 123 3.15 4.18 -4.23
CA ASN A 123 2.27 4.22 -3.08
C ASN A 123 0.87 3.73 -3.46
N TYR A 124 0.09 3.29 -2.49
CA TYR A 124 -1.35 3.26 -2.57
C TYR A 124 -1.94 3.83 -1.27
N LEU A 125 -3.09 4.46 -1.39
CA LEU A 125 -3.83 5.06 -0.30
C LEU A 125 -5.22 4.42 -0.26
N LEU A 126 -5.74 4.13 0.92
CA LEU A 126 -7.08 3.55 1.08
C LEU A 126 -8.07 4.65 1.47
N LEU A 127 -9.00 4.95 0.57
CA LEU A 127 -10.03 5.96 0.76
C LEU A 127 -11.34 5.51 0.09
N ASP A 128 -12.48 5.78 0.72
CA ASP A 128 -13.81 5.58 0.16
C ASP A 128 -14.03 4.18 -0.45
N GLY A 129 -13.53 3.16 0.22
CA GLY A 129 -13.62 1.78 -0.28
C GLY A 129 -12.74 1.47 -1.49
N HIS A 130 -11.81 2.34 -1.85
CA HIS A 130 -10.89 2.17 -2.98
C HIS A 130 -9.43 2.12 -2.52
N ALA A 131 -8.62 1.39 -3.26
CA ALA A 131 -7.17 1.55 -3.27
C ALA A 131 -6.78 2.56 -4.36
N ILE A 132 -6.26 3.71 -3.97
CA ILE A 132 -5.70 4.69 -4.90
C ILE A 132 -4.26 4.28 -5.19
N VAL A 133 -4.02 3.69 -6.34
CA VAL A 133 -2.73 3.11 -6.74
C VAL A 133 -1.98 4.11 -7.58
N LEU A 134 -0.75 4.41 -7.18
CA LEU A 134 0.18 5.26 -7.93
C LEU A 134 1.34 4.43 -8.45
N CYS A 135 1.62 4.55 -9.73
CA CYS A 135 2.72 3.83 -10.37
C CYS A 135 3.42 4.70 -11.39
N GLY A 136 4.74 4.77 -11.33
CA GLY A 136 5.42 5.60 -12.29
C GLY A 136 6.93 5.64 -12.16
N SER A 137 7.54 6.63 -12.79
CA SER A 137 8.94 6.99 -12.72
C SER A 137 9.08 8.40 -12.14
N GLU A 138 10.31 8.88 -11.98
CA GLU A 138 10.58 10.25 -11.52
C GLU A 138 9.95 11.33 -12.42
N ASP A 139 9.69 10.98 -13.69
CA ASP A 139 9.20 11.92 -14.70
C ASP A 139 7.69 11.84 -14.93
N ALA A 140 7.05 10.70 -14.68
CA ALA A 140 5.62 10.50 -14.93
C ALA A 140 5.04 9.40 -14.05
N CYS A 141 3.84 9.61 -13.54
CA CYS A 141 3.07 8.57 -12.86
C CYS A 141 1.71 8.36 -13.52
N ASN A 142 1.18 7.17 -13.34
CA ASN A 142 -0.22 6.82 -13.62
C ASN A 142 -0.92 6.57 -12.29
N ALA A 143 -2.20 6.84 -12.23
CA ALA A 143 -3.00 6.67 -11.04
C ALA A 143 -4.30 5.96 -11.34
N TRP A 144 -4.73 5.11 -10.44
CA TRP A 144 -6.01 4.40 -10.53
C TRP A 144 -6.68 4.35 -9.17
N ALA A 145 -8.00 4.46 -9.17
CA ALA A 145 -8.83 4.10 -8.03
C ALA A 145 -9.41 2.70 -8.30
N VAL A 146 -9.08 1.74 -7.45
CA VAL A 146 -9.51 0.34 -7.58
C VAL A 146 -10.46 0.02 -6.45
N ASP A 147 -11.72 -0.29 -6.76
CA ASP A 147 -12.74 -0.65 -5.77
C ASP A 147 -12.35 -1.95 -5.05
N LEU A 148 -12.40 -1.94 -3.72
CA LEU A 148 -11.98 -3.08 -2.88
C LEU A 148 -12.99 -4.24 -2.91
N ALA A 149 -14.25 -3.97 -3.18
CA ALA A 149 -15.30 -4.98 -3.16
C ALA A 149 -15.36 -5.75 -4.49
N ASP A 150 -15.42 -5.04 -5.62
CA ASP A 150 -15.63 -5.67 -6.92
C ASP A 150 -14.38 -5.67 -7.83
N GLY A 151 -13.41 -4.79 -7.57
CA GLY A 151 -12.18 -4.64 -8.34
C GLY A 151 -12.37 -3.79 -9.60
N SER A 152 -13.46 -3.02 -9.69
CA SER A 152 -13.62 -2.05 -10.76
C SER A 152 -12.55 -0.97 -10.70
N VAL A 153 -12.10 -0.47 -11.85
CA VAL A 153 -10.95 0.42 -11.96
C VAL A 153 -11.37 1.72 -12.62
N ILE A 154 -11.03 2.83 -11.97
CA ILE A 154 -11.16 4.18 -12.53
C ILE A 154 -9.75 4.70 -12.76
N GLU A 155 -9.40 5.06 -13.99
CA GLU A 155 -8.16 5.76 -14.29
C GLU A 155 -8.27 7.22 -13.87
N LEU A 156 -7.26 7.69 -13.10
CA LEU A 156 -7.20 9.07 -12.62
C LEU A 156 -6.16 9.84 -13.44
N ASP A 157 -6.53 11.02 -13.93
CA ASP A 157 -5.63 11.88 -14.69
C ASP A 157 -4.58 12.53 -13.78
N THR A 158 -3.31 12.24 -14.03
CA THR A 158 -2.17 12.83 -13.34
C THR A 158 -1.67 14.11 -14.02
N ARG A 159 -2.35 14.57 -15.09
CA ARG A 159 -1.94 15.69 -15.96
C ARG A 159 -0.52 15.54 -16.52
N GLY A 160 -0.07 14.28 -16.67
CA GLY A 160 1.27 13.96 -17.17
C GLY A 160 2.39 14.26 -16.18
N GLY A 161 2.07 14.57 -14.92
CA GLY A 161 3.03 14.80 -13.86
C GLY A 161 3.54 13.52 -13.20
N ASN A 162 4.54 13.65 -12.35
CA ASN A 162 5.08 12.56 -11.53
C ASN A 162 4.36 12.40 -10.18
N VAL A 163 3.40 13.25 -9.90
CA VAL A 163 2.52 13.20 -8.72
C VAL A 163 1.08 13.50 -9.14
N MET A 164 0.12 13.06 -8.35
CA MET A 164 -1.26 13.48 -8.54
C MET A 164 -1.41 14.98 -8.30
N PRO A 165 -2.20 15.70 -9.13
CA PRO A 165 -2.50 17.11 -8.89
C PRO A 165 -3.12 17.36 -7.52
N PHE A 166 -3.97 16.44 -7.06
CA PHE A 166 -4.56 16.46 -5.72
C PHE A 166 -4.24 15.15 -4.99
N SER A 167 -3.51 15.27 -3.88
CA SER A 167 -3.21 14.15 -2.99
C SER A 167 -4.20 14.13 -1.84
N ALA A 168 -5.19 13.23 -1.93
CA ALA A 168 -6.18 13.03 -0.87
C ALA A 168 -5.53 12.38 0.35
N HIS A 169 -5.79 12.90 1.56
CA HIS A 169 -5.28 12.35 2.82
C HIS A 169 -6.38 11.97 3.79
N TYR A 170 -7.52 12.66 3.72
CA TYR A 170 -8.64 12.45 4.63
C TYR A 170 -9.95 12.39 3.85
N GLU A 171 -10.87 11.61 4.37
CA GLU A 171 -12.22 11.49 3.89
C GLU A 171 -13.19 12.18 4.85
N CYS A 172 -14.12 12.93 4.30
CA CYS A 172 -15.27 13.50 5.00
C CYS A 172 -16.51 13.35 4.12
N ASP A 173 -17.70 13.64 4.66
CA ASP A 173 -18.97 13.45 3.96
C ASP A 173 -18.97 14.07 2.55
N GLY A 174 -18.94 13.22 1.52
CA GLY A 174 -18.99 13.63 0.11
C GLY A 174 -17.73 14.29 -0.43
N TYR A 175 -16.65 14.42 0.37
CA TYR A 175 -15.43 15.12 -0.02
C TYR A 175 -14.16 14.37 0.40
N PHE A 176 -13.07 14.65 -0.31
CA PHE A 176 -11.72 14.37 0.14
C PHE A 176 -11.02 15.68 0.52
N ALA A 177 -10.33 15.69 1.66
CA ALA A 177 -9.43 16.77 2.04
C ALA A 177 -7.97 16.33 1.81
N GLY A 178 -7.15 17.23 1.29
CA GLY A 178 -5.79 16.89 0.92
C GLY A 178 -4.97 18.09 0.44
N LEU A 179 -3.92 17.79 -0.30
CA LEU A 179 -2.98 18.78 -0.80
C LEU A 179 -3.11 18.92 -2.33
N LEU A 180 -3.36 20.14 -2.80
CA LEU A 180 -3.28 20.50 -4.20
C LEU A 180 -1.85 20.96 -4.52
N SER A 181 -1.23 20.37 -5.53
CA SER A 181 0.06 20.79 -6.05
C SER A 181 -0.13 21.83 -7.15
N ASN A 182 0.22 23.09 -6.86
CA ASN A 182 0.15 24.20 -7.83
C ASN A 182 1.47 24.38 -8.60
N SER A 183 2.58 23.91 -8.03
CA SER A 183 3.92 23.88 -8.64
C SER A 183 4.84 23.05 -7.75
N PRO A 184 6.02 22.58 -8.23
CA PRO A 184 6.94 21.81 -7.41
C PRO A 184 7.27 22.53 -6.08
N GLY A 185 6.93 21.86 -4.97
CA GLY A 185 7.15 22.38 -3.61
C GLY A 185 6.13 23.39 -3.09
N ASN A 186 5.10 23.72 -3.87
CA ASN A 186 4.00 24.60 -3.43
C ASN A 186 2.72 23.80 -3.32
N TYR A 187 2.29 23.53 -2.08
CA TYR A 187 1.11 22.74 -1.76
C TYR A 187 0.12 23.59 -0.97
N GLU A 188 -1.14 23.48 -1.30
CA GLU A 188 -2.23 24.12 -0.59
C GLU A 188 -3.19 23.08 -0.01
N LEU A 189 -3.55 23.25 1.26
CA LEU A 189 -4.58 22.40 1.88
C LEU A 189 -5.95 22.82 1.35
N CYS A 190 -6.67 21.87 0.81
CA CYS A 190 -7.97 22.10 0.19
C CYS A 190 -8.84 20.85 0.22
N HIS A 191 -10.04 20.93 -0.32
CA HIS A 191 -10.93 19.80 -0.47
C HIS A 191 -11.55 19.74 -1.87
N ILE A 192 -11.93 18.53 -2.29
CA ILE A 192 -12.56 18.23 -3.56
C ILE A 192 -13.76 17.30 -3.33
N SER A 193 -14.83 17.46 -4.09
CA SER A 193 -15.92 16.47 -4.04
C SER A 193 -15.42 15.09 -4.51
N LYS A 194 -15.95 14.01 -3.94
CA LYS A 194 -15.60 12.65 -4.37
C LYS A 194 -15.90 12.46 -5.85
N GLU A 195 -17.02 13.01 -6.34
CA GLU A 195 -17.41 12.95 -7.75
C GLU A 195 -16.37 13.62 -8.66
N ASP A 196 -15.91 14.84 -8.32
CA ASP A 196 -14.89 15.55 -9.09
C ASP A 196 -13.54 14.83 -9.02
N PHE A 197 -13.17 14.28 -7.87
CA PHE A 197 -11.93 13.51 -7.72
C PHE A 197 -11.90 12.30 -8.67
N TYR A 198 -12.95 11.45 -8.66
CA TYR A 198 -13.02 10.28 -9.53
C TYR A 198 -13.17 10.62 -11.02
N ARG A 199 -13.64 11.82 -11.35
CA ARG A 199 -13.65 12.36 -12.72
C ARG A 199 -12.38 13.10 -13.09
N SER A 200 -11.42 13.17 -12.18
CA SER A 200 -10.18 13.96 -12.33
C SER A 200 -10.43 15.45 -12.65
N ASN A 201 -11.54 15.99 -12.15
CA ASN A 201 -11.90 17.39 -12.30
C ASN A 201 -11.29 18.23 -11.16
N TYR A 202 -9.98 18.40 -11.19
CA TYR A 202 -9.25 19.13 -10.13
C TYR A 202 -9.50 20.64 -10.14
N ASP A 203 -10.22 21.18 -11.12
CA ASP A 203 -10.66 22.58 -11.14
C ASP A 203 -11.82 22.84 -10.15
N GLY A 204 -12.47 21.77 -9.67
CA GLY A 204 -13.48 21.79 -8.60
C GLY A 204 -12.95 21.82 -7.18
N VAL A 205 -11.65 22.08 -6.99
CA VAL A 205 -11.01 22.16 -5.66
C VAL A 205 -11.41 23.47 -4.96
N PHE A 206 -11.75 23.36 -3.66
CA PHE A 206 -12.14 24.50 -2.82
C PHE A 206 -11.12 24.68 -1.66
N HIS A 207 -10.82 25.93 -1.34
CA HIS A 207 -9.92 26.34 -0.25
C HIS A 207 -10.66 26.55 1.06
#